data_228c03737cd8371598ffd998f309542a
#
_entry.id   228c03737cd8371598ffd998f309542a
#
_cell.length_a   1.000
_cell.length_b   1.000
_cell.length_c   1.000
_cell.angle_alpha   90.00
_cell.angle_beta   90.00
_cell.angle_gamma   90.00
#
_symmetry.space_group_name_H-M   'P 1'
#
loop_
_entity.id
_entity.type
_entity.pdbx_description
1 polymer ?
#
loop_
_entity_poly.entity_id
_entity_poly.type
_entity_poly.pdbx_seq_one_letter_code
_entity_poly.pdbx_strand_id
1 'polypeptide(L)'
;MQLIGLEIKKILLNRTLYLFIGSCLIFNFAMIVLTSGERAYVSYVGESIDNAGGQVNTTFLEYLNAQPENTFRDRLIENCADVEKIYDSFDAAALGEDWYYDKYYMGAPFLTGLLKNKYEALDNSVQRLDSDNADLSIYAADATGKVHDVLFTYVLKSLMVEGFIIISFLAIYIMGMERQNSTAAIVYCSRRGRVLVKDKMVAAGIVSAICVLFLYAITLLILFSVWDFGGIWETNVASCFHKVTDDNLPFQKPFLTWSSFTVKEYFTASLLLEMVLLAVWQFISSCIGILSSHSAKGFLVAAAILISPYFLSTFFVNMKLWWLFYLNTFSVSMLTLHQHLWFTDLGAYELIPWQEVWSAVIHLVVCIFLFFATIKIFKKKEHL
;
A
#
# COMPACT_ATOMS: atom_id res chain seq x y z
N MET A 1 0.66 -29.33 18.35
CA MET A 1 -0.50 -28.44 18.58
C MET A 1 -0.54 -27.83 19.98
N GLN A 2 -0.40 -28.60 21.08
CA GLN A 2 -0.48 -28.05 22.44
C GLN A 2 0.52 -26.91 22.76
N LEU A 3 1.77 -26.97 22.25
CA LEU A 3 2.77 -25.92 22.47
C LEU A 3 2.44 -24.61 21.76
N ILE A 4 1.96 -24.66 20.52
CA ILE A 4 1.52 -23.47 19.78
C ILE A 4 0.40 -22.77 20.54
N GLY A 5 -0.58 -23.53 21.07
CA GLY A 5 -1.66 -22.96 21.89
C GLY A 5 -1.17 -22.28 23.17
N LEU A 6 -0.14 -22.82 23.83
CA LEU A 6 0.48 -22.17 25.00
C LEU A 6 1.21 -20.86 24.62
N GLU A 7 1.92 -20.85 23.49
CA GLU A 7 2.57 -19.63 23.01
C GLU A 7 1.54 -18.56 22.60
N ILE A 8 0.45 -18.94 21.93
CA ILE A 8 -0.68 -18.05 21.63
C ILE A 8 -1.26 -17.44 22.91
N LYS A 9 -1.51 -18.27 23.94
CA LYS A 9 -2.03 -17.80 25.23
C LYS A 9 -1.10 -16.78 25.89
N LYS A 10 0.21 -17.00 25.85
CA LYS A 10 1.20 -16.02 26.39
C LYS A 10 1.11 -14.66 25.69
N ILE A 11 0.92 -14.65 24.35
CA ILE A 11 0.78 -13.44 23.58
C ILE A 11 -0.49 -12.70 23.96
N LEU A 12 -1.61 -13.42 24.00
CA LEU A 12 -2.92 -12.86 24.31
C LEU A 12 -3.04 -12.35 25.75
N LEU A 13 -2.14 -12.73 26.66
CA LEU A 13 -2.08 -12.16 28.01
C LEU A 13 -1.33 -10.81 28.07
N ASN A 14 -0.73 -10.36 26.96
CA ASN A 14 0.01 -9.10 26.93
C ASN A 14 -0.92 -7.89 26.84
N ARG A 15 -1.04 -7.13 27.93
CA ARG A 15 -1.89 -5.94 28.00
C ARG A 15 -1.48 -4.83 27.03
N THR A 16 -0.18 -4.71 26.72
CA THR A 16 0.35 -3.70 25.81
C THR A 16 -0.23 -3.86 24.40
N LEU A 17 -0.48 -5.11 23.96
CA LEU A 17 -1.09 -5.38 22.66
C LEU A 17 -2.49 -4.77 22.54
N TYR A 18 -3.33 -4.97 23.57
CA TYR A 18 -4.70 -4.42 23.57
C TYR A 18 -4.73 -2.91 23.66
N LEU A 19 -3.84 -2.30 24.44
CA LEU A 19 -3.70 -0.85 24.51
C LEU A 19 -3.28 -0.28 23.15
N PHE A 20 -2.34 -0.94 22.46
CA PHE A 20 -1.90 -0.49 21.15
C PHE A 20 -3.01 -0.60 20.10
N ILE A 21 -3.70 -1.75 20.01
CA ILE A 21 -4.83 -1.92 19.08
C ILE A 21 -5.94 -0.91 19.38
N GLY A 22 -6.27 -0.68 20.65
CA GLY A 22 -7.24 0.33 21.04
C GLY A 22 -6.84 1.75 20.63
N SER A 23 -5.55 2.09 20.75
CA SER A 23 -5.03 3.40 20.29
C SER A 23 -5.12 3.54 18.77
N CYS A 24 -4.80 2.49 18.00
CA CYS A 24 -4.95 2.47 16.55
C CYS A 24 -6.43 2.67 16.14
N LEU A 25 -7.36 1.98 16.77
CA LEU A 25 -8.80 2.13 16.48
C LEU A 25 -9.30 3.54 16.77
N ILE A 26 -8.87 4.16 17.89
CA ILE A 26 -9.21 5.56 18.24
C ILE A 26 -8.63 6.51 17.19
N PHE A 27 -7.37 6.30 16.78
CA PHE A 27 -6.72 7.12 15.76
C PHE A 27 -7.45 7.01 14.43
N ASN A 28 -7.74 5.79 13.96
CA ASN A 28 -8.44 5.54 12.70
C ASN A 28 -9.86 6.13 12.71
N PHE A 29 -10.60 5.99 13.81
CA PHE A 29 -11.91 6.62 13.98
C PHE A 29 -11.81 8.15 13.86
N ALA A 30 -10.89 8.75 14.60
CA ALA A 30 -10.69 10.20 14.57
C ALA A 30 -10.33 10.70 13.17
N MET A 31 -9.42 9.99 12.49
CA MET A 31 -8.99 10.30 11.12
C MET A 31 -10.17 10.25 10.14
N ILE A 32 -10.97 9.18 10.17
CA ILE A 32 -12.14 9.00 9.28
C ILE A 32 -13.18 10.11 9.52
N VAL A 33 -13.44 10.48 10.78
CA VAL A 33 -14.41 11.53 11.12
C VAL A 33 -13.88 12.91 10.72
N LEU A 34 -12.60 13.21 10.98
CA LEU A 34 -12.02 14.51 10.65
C LEU A 34 -11.92 14.75 9.12
N THR A 35 -11.80 13.70 8.35
CA THR A 35 -11.73 13.79 6.87
C THR A 35 -13.10 13.81 6.19
N SER A 36 -14.20 13.62 6.92
CA SER A 36 -15.56 13.41 6.38
C SER A 36 -16.27 14.65 5.84
N GLY A 37 -15.58 15.78 5.63
CA GLY A 37 -16.18 17.05 5.20
C GLY A 37 -16.94 16.97 3.87
N GLU A 38 -16.42 16.22 2.91
CA GLU A 38 -17.01 16.07 1.56
C GLU A 38 -18.03 14.91 1.44
N ARG A 39 -18.30 14.18 2.52
CA ARG A 39 -19.12 12.95 2.47
C ARG A 39 -20.50 13.14 1.84
N ALA A 40 -21.14 14.28 2.12
CA ALA A 40 -22.50 14.57 1.61
C ALA A 40 -22.49 14.79 0.09
N TYR A 41 -21.46 15.47 -0.43
CA TYR A 41 -21.28 15.66 -1.86
C TYR A 41 -20.93 14.32 -2.54
N VAL A 42 -20.04 13.54 -1.97
CA VAL A 42 -19.65 12.21 -2.47
C VAL A 42 -20.86 11.27 -2.53
N SER A 43 -21.71 11.25 -1.49
CA SER A 43 -22.95 10.47 -1.48
C SER A 43 -23.91 10.92 -2.59
N TYR A 44 -24.06 12.25 -2.80
CA TYR A 44 -24.87 12.79 -3.89
C TYR A 44 -24.36 12.37 -5.27
N VAL A 45 -23.03 12.41 -5.50
CA VAL A 45 -22.42 11.96 -6.74
C VAL A 45 -22.65 10.46 -6.95
N GLY A 46 -22.45 9.64 -5.90
CA GLY A 46 -22.69 8.21 -5.95
C GLY A 46 -24.13 7.86 -6.33
N GLU A 47 -25.11 8.52 -5.71
CA GLU A 47 -26.54 8.36 -6.05
C GLU A 47 -26.84 8.80 -7.50
N SER A 48 -26.22 9.88 -7.98
CA SER A 48 -26.38 10.33 -9.36
C SER A 48 -25.83 9.31 -10.36
N ILE A 49 -24.69 8.69 -10.04
CA ILE A 49 -24.08 7.62 -10.84
C ILE A 49 -24.99 6.38 -10.88
N ASP A 50 -25.53 5.97 -9.74
CA ASP A 50 -26.44 4.82 -9.65
C ASP A 50 -27.71 5.00 -10.52
N ASN A 51 -28.17 6.26 -10.68
CA ASN A 51 -29.38 6.58 -11.45
C ASN A 51 -29.13 6.85 -12.92
N ALA A 52 -27.97 7.39 -13.31
CA ALA A 52 -27.73 7.87 -14.67
C ALA A 52 -26.45 7.32 -15.34
N GLY A 53 -25.69 6.49 -14.62
CA GLY A 53 -24.43 5.92 -15.09
C GLY A 53 -23.19 6.71 -14.66
N GLY A 54 -22.03 6.07 -14.72
CA GLY A 54 -20.77 6.59 -14.17
C GLY A 54 -19.89 7.36 -15.18
N GLN A 55 -20.41 7.73 -16.35
CA GLN A 55 -19.67 8.47 -17.37
C GLN A 55 -20.32 9.82 -17.69
N VAL A 56 -19.50 10.84 -17.93
CA VAL A 56 -19.96 12.13 -18.40
C VAL A 56 -20.43 12.01 -19.85
N ASN A 57 -21.74 12.04 -20.04
CA ASN A 57 -22.39 12.00 -21.34
C ASN A 57 -23.69 12.82 -21.31
N THR A 58 -24.33 12.94 -22.49
CA THR A 58 -25.59 13.72 -22.63
C THR A 58 -26.68 13.21 -21.69
N THR A 59 -26.82 11.90 -21.52
CA THR A 59 -27.85 11.28 -20.65
C THR A 59 -27.62 11.65 -19.18
N PHE A 60 -26.37 11.62 -18.72
CA PHE A 60 -26.01 12.02 -17.35
C PHE A 60 -26.29 13.51 -17.10
N LEU A 61 -25.93 14.37 -18.04
CA LEU A 61 -26.20 15.82 -17.94
C LEU A 61 -27.70 16.14 -18.00
N GLU A 62 -28.47 15.45 -18.84
CA GLU A 62 -29.93 15.59 -18.88
C GLU A 62 -30.58 15.15 -17.56
N TYR A 63 -30.11 14.04 -16.98
CA TYR A 63 -30.55 13.58 -15.66
C TYR A 63 -30.28 14.66 -14.58
N LEU A 64 -29.06 15.22 -14.53
CA LEU A 64 -28.73 16.26 -13.56
C LEU A 64 -29.60 17.53 -13.74
N ASN A 65 -29.82 17.94 -14.98
CA ASN A 65 -30.65 19.11 -15.27
C ASN A 65 -32.13 18.91 -14.89
N ALA A 66 -32.61 17.67 -14.88
CA ALA A 66 -33.96 17.35 -14.44
C ALA A 66 -34.13 17.30 -12.90
N GLN A 67 -33.02 17.25 -12.13
CA GLN A 67 -33.06 17.24 -10.67
C GLN A 67 -33.38 18.63 -10.09
N PRO A 68 -33.94 18.71 -8.89
CA PRO A 68 -34.14 19.99 -8.17
C PRO A 68 -32.84 20.74 -7.99
N GLU A 69 -32.90 22.06 -8.08
CA GLU A 69 -31.75 22.93 -7.86
C GLU A 69 -31.19 22.78 -6.44
N ASN A 70 -29.89 22.44 -6.35
CA ASN A 70 -29.14 22.40 -5.12
C ASN A 70 -27.65 22.61 -5.41
N THR A 71 -26.89 23.02 -4.39
CA THR A 71 -25.46 23.34 -4.52
C THR A 71 -24.60 22.16 -5.00
N PHE A 72 -24.97 20.93 -4.68
CA PHE A 72 -24.23 19.74 -5.11
C PHE A 72 -24.45 19.43 -6.59
N ARG A 73 -25.71 19.56 -7.07
CA ARG A 73 -26.05 19.43 -8.48
C ARG A 73 -25.29 20.46 -9.31
N ASP A 74 -25.37 21.72 -8.91
CA ASP A 74 -24.76 22.82 -9.67
C ASP A 74 -23.23 22.65 -9.75
N ARG A 75 -22.60 22.29 -8.63
CA ARG A 75 -21.18 21.94 -8.57
C ARG A 75 -20.85 20.76 -9.51
N LEU A 76 -21.65 19.69 -9.52
CA LEU A 76 -21.41 18.52 -10.37
C LEU A 76 -21.60 18.85 -11.86
N ILE A 77 -22.61 19.67 -12.22
CA ILE A 77 -22.81 20.14 -13.60
C ILE A 77 -21.62 20.99 -14.05
N GLU A 78 -21.16 21.95 -13.23
CA GLU A 78 -20.01 22.80 -13.51
C GLU A 78 -18.75 21.96 -13.76
N ASN A 79 -18.48 20.98 -12.89
CA ASN A 79 -17.31 20.11 -13.04
C ASN A 79 -17.39 19.20 -14.27
N CYS A 80 -18.60 18.81 -14.71
CA CYS A 80 -18.77 17.98 -15.90
C CYS A 80 -18.81 18.78 -17.20
N ALA A 81 -19.00 20.11 -17.16
CA ALA A 81 -19.15 20.93 -18.36
C ALA A 81 -17.89 21.02 -19.21
N ASP A 82 -16.72 21.01 -18.58
CA ASP A 82 -15.40 21.16 -19.21
C ASP A 82 -14.65 19.83 -19.38
N VAL A 83 -15.38 18.71 -19.34
CA VAL A 83 -14.76 17.40 -19.51
C VAL A 83 -14.45 17.13 -20.95
N GLU A 84 -13.17 16.94 -21.25
CA GLU A 84 -12.65 16.54 -22.55
C GLU A 84 -12.02 15.16 -22.49
N LYS A 85 -12.04 14.44 -23.62
CA LYS A 85 -11.24 13.23 -23.78
C LYS A 85 -9.76 13.59 -23.76
N ILE A 86 -8.98 12.87 -22.95
CA ILE A 86 -7.54 13.12 -22.80
C ILE A 86 -6.69 11.95 -23.31
N TYR A 87 -7.23 10.74 -23.30
CA TYR A 87 -6.44 9.53 -23.63
C TYR A 87 -6.33 9.27 -25.12
N ASP A 88 -7.23 9.78 -25.95
CA ASP A 88 -7.17 9.67 -27.40
C ASP A 88 -5.95 10.39 -28.02
N SER A 89 -5.47 11.44 -27.36
CA SER A 89 -4.34 12.27 -27.80
C SER A 89 -3.10 12.17 -26.90
N PHE A 90 -3.13 11.35 -25.86
CA PHE A 90 -2.05 11.23 -24.88
C PHE A 90 -0.91 10.36 -25.40
N ASP A 91 0.29 10.96 -25.58
CA ASP A 91 1.51 10.27 -26.01
C ASP A 91 2.39 9.91 -24.80
N ALA A 92 2.32 8.64 -24.37
CA ALA A 92 3.12 8.12 -23.27
C ALA A 92 4.61 8.02 -23.61
N ALA A 93 4.96 7.79 -24.89
CA ALA A 93 6.35 7.71 -25.34
C ALA A 93 7.01 9.09 -25.28
N ALA A 94 6.32 10.15 -25.74
CA ALA A 94 6.79 11.52 -25.64
C ALA A 94 7.00 11.93 -24.17
N LEU A 95 6.10 11.55 -23.25
CA LEU A 95 6.28 11.75 -21.83
C LEU A 95 7.60 11.11 -21.33
N GLY A 96 7.90 9.90 -21.82
CA GLY A 96 9.13 9.20 -21.50
C GLY A 96 10.39 9.90 -22.03
N GLU A 97 10.36 10.34 -23.29
CA GLU A 97 11.49 10.99 -23.94
C GLU A 97 11.84 12.34 -23.32
N ASP A 98 10.86 13.19 -23.04
CA ASP A 98 11.08 14.54 -22.52
C ASP A 98 11.65 14.56 -21.09
N TRP A 99 11.32 13.57 -20.27
CA TRP A 99 11.58 13.65 -18.85
C TRP A 99 12.54 12.60 -18.29
N TYR A 100 12.55 11.38 -18.83
CA TYR A 100 13.22 10.26 -18.19
C TYR A 100 14.39 9.70 -18.99
N TYR A 101 14.39 9.79 -20.33
CA TYR A 101 15.44 9.19 -21.14
C TYR A 101 16.71 10.03 -21.17
N ASP A 102 16.60 11.32 -21.44
CA ASP A 102 17.79 12.15 -21.71
C ASP A 102 18.34 12.89 -20.50
N LYS A 103 17.49 13.40 -19.61
CA LYS A 103 17.93 14.24 -18.49
C LYS A 103 18.50 13.48 -17.29
N TYR A 104 17.95 12.32 -17.00
CA TYR A 104 18.27 11.61 -15.75
C TYR A 104 19.20 10.41 -15.94
N TYR A 105 19.31 9.83 -17.14
CA TYR A 105 19.97 8.54 -17.36
C TYR A 105 21.10 8.55 -18.36
N MET A 106 21.59 9.72 -18.73
CA MET A 106 22.80 9.85 -19.55
C MET A 106 23.96 9.06 -18.93
N GLY A 107 24.36 7.99 -19.61
CA GLY A 107 25.44 7.12 -19.16
C GLY A 107 25.03 5.74 -18.59
N ALA A 108 23.73 5.41 -18.57
CA ALA A 108 23.22 4.10 -18.15
C ALA A 108 22.31 3.45 -19.23
N PRO A 109 22.85 2.98 -20.37
CA PRO A 109 22.06 2.52 -21.50
C PRO A 109 21.07 1.39 -21.18
N PHE A 110 21.40 0.52 -20.24
CA PHE A 110 20.50 -0.55 -19.81
C PHE A 110 19.27 -0.01 -19.09
N LEU A 111 19.44 0.96 -18.20
CA LEU A 111 18.30 1.59 -17.50
C LEU A 111 17.42 2.36 -18.46
N THR A 112 18.02 3.08 -19.42
CA THR A 112 17.29 3.75 -20.49
C THR A 112 16.45 2.78 -21.31
N GLY A 113 17.01 1.60 -21.64
CA GLY A 113 16.26 0.55 -22.35
C GLY A 113 15.06 0.01 -21.58
N LEU A 114 15.20 -0.19 -20.26
CA LEU A 114 14.09 -0.63 -19.41
C LEU A 114 12.99 0.44 -19.32
N LEU A 115 13.38 1.71 -19.19
CA LEU A 115 12.42 2.82 -19.17
C LEU A 115 11.68 2.95 -20.49
N LYS A 116 12.39 2.81 -21.62
CA LYS A 116 11.75 2.81 -22.94
C LYS A 116 10.67 1.71 -23.02
N ASN A 117 11.01 0.48 -22.65
CA ASN A 117 10.05 -0.61 -22.64
C ASN A 117 8.87 -0.35 -21.68
N LYS A 118 9.12 0.34 -20.55
CA LYS A 118 8.06 0.74 -19.61
C LYS A 118 7.09 1.72 -20.27
N TYR A 119 7.58 2.74 -20.97
CA TYR A 119 6.71 3.74 -21.60
C TYR A 119 6.00 3.21 -22.86
N GLU A 120 6.61 2.27 -23.60
CA GLU A 120 5.93 1.51 -24.65
C GLU A 120 4.78 0.65 -24.08
N ALA A 121 4.98 0.07 -22.88
CA ALA A 121 3.91 -0.64 -22.19
C ALA A 121 2.83 0.31 -21.63
N LEU A 122 3.20 1.52 -21.23
CA LEU A 122 2.27 2.54 -20.77
C LEU A 122 1.37 3.01 -21.89
N ASP A 123 1.92 3.21 -23.10
CA ASP A 123 1.15 3.56 -24.28
C ASP A 123 0.03 2.54 -24.57
N ASN A 124 0.36 1.25 -24.52
CA ASN A 124 -0.64 0.18 -24.63
C ASN A 124 -1.71 0.22 -23.52
N SER A 125 -1.36 0.73 -22.33
CA SER A 125 -2.32 0.88 -21.24
C SER A 125 -3.24 2.08 -21.47
N VAL A 126 -2.69 3.19 -21.96
CA VAL A 126 -3.47 4.39 -22.36
C VAL A 126 -4.49 4.06 -23.45
N GLN A 127 -4.09 3.29 -24.47
CA GLN A 127 -5.01 2.84 -25.52
C GLN A 127 -6.18 2.00 -24.97
N ARG A 128 -5.96 1.20 -23.93
CA ARG A 128 -7.05 0.46 -23.23
C ARG A 128 -7.93 1.41 -22.42
N LEU A 129 -7.33 2.36 -21.71
CA LEU A 129 -8.09 3.36 -20.95
C LEU A 129 -8.98 4.21 -21.87
N ASP A 130 -8.49 4.58 -23.06
CA ASP A 130 -9.28 5.27 -24.08
C ASP A 130 -10.42 4.40 -24.60
N SER A 131 -10.14 3.12 -24.92
CA SER A 131 -11.19 2.20 -25.40
C SER A 131 -12.32 1.98 -24.38
N ASP A 132 -12.04 2.09 -23.10
CA ASP A 132 -12.99 1.98 -22.00
C ASP A 132 -13.65 3.33 -21.62
N ASN A 133 -13.28 4.43 -22.30
CA ASN A 133 -13.64 5.81 -21.96
C ASN A 133 -13.39 6.12 -20.47
N ALA A 134 -12.25 5.70 -19.96
CA ALA A 134 -11.90 5.84 -18.55
C ALA A 134 -11.80 7.32 -18.14
N ASP A 135 -11.33 8.17 -19.02
CA ASP A 135 -11.25 9.62 -18.85
C ASP A 135 -12.60 10.28 -18.61
N LEU A 136 -13.67 9.80 -19.25
CA LEU A 136 -15.02 10.29 -19.05
C LEU A 136 -15.69 9.76 -17.77
N SER A 137 -15.03 8.92 -17.00
CA SER A 137 -15.55 8.40 -15.74
C SER A 137 -15.62 9.49 -14.67
N ILE A 138 -16.71 9.52 -13.90
CA ILE A 138 -17.00 10.63 -12.98
C ILE A 138 -16.09 10.59 -11.75
N TYR A 139 -15.82 9.44 -11.18
CA TYR A 139 -15.01 9.22 -9.97
C TYR A 139 -15.12 10.36 -8.94
N ALA A 140 -16.32 10.62 -8.46
CA ALA A 140 -16.65 11.70 -7.50
C ALA A 140 -16.33 13.12 -8.02
N ALA A 141 -16.17 13.32 -9.33
CA ALA A 141 -15.87 14.58 -9.98
C ALA A 141 -14.71 15.34 -9.29
N ASP A 142 -14.93 16.58 -8.83
CA ASP A 142 -13.88 17.40 -8.19
C ASP A 142 -13.49 16.92 -6.77
N ALA A 143 -14.29 16.04 -6.15
CA ALA A 143 -13.95 15.40 -4.87
C ALA A 143 -13.07 14.15 -5.03
N THR A 144 -12.61 13.83 -6.24
CA THR A 144 -11.80 12.64 -6.55
C THR A 144 -10.55 12.55 -5.67
N GLY A 145 -9.79 13.63 -5.54
CA GLY A 145 -8.62 13.66 -4.65
C GLY A 145 -8.97 13.35 -3.20
N LYS A 146 -10.11 13.85 -2.70
CA LYS A 146 -10.56 13.57 -1.34
C LYS A 146 -10.98 12.13 -1.13
N VAL A 147 -11.68 11.53 -2.09
CA VAL A 147 -12.08 10.12 -2.06
C VAL A 147 -10.84 9.22 -2.08
N HIS A 148 -9.91 9.50 -2.99
CA HIS A 148 -8.66 8.74 -3.12
C HIS A 148 -7.79 8.84 -1.86
N ASP A 149 -7.63 10.04 -1.32
CA ASP A 149 -6.88 10.27 -0.09
C ASP A 149 -7.49 9.53 1.10
N VAL A 150 -8.82 9.58 1.26
CA VAL A 150 -9.49 8.89 2.37
C VAL A 150 -9.30 7.39 2.27
N LEU A 151 -9.54 6.79 1.10
CA LEU A 151 -9.45 5.35 0.91
C LEU A 151 -7.99 4.86 1.00
N PHE A 152 -7.09 5.48 0.25
CA PHE A 152 -5.75 4.94 0.01
C PHE A 152 -4.68 5.63 0.86
N THR A 153 -4.64 6.96 0.90
CA THR A 153 -3.58 7.70 1.63
C THR A 153 -3.80 7.65 3.14
N TYR A 154 -5.03 7.81 3.61
CA TYR A 154 -5.29 7.85 5.05
C TYR A 154 -5.61 6.47 5.61
N VAL A 155 -6.65 5.80 5.12
CA VAL A 155 -7.13 4.56 5.74
C VAL A 155 -6.23 3.37 5.46
N LEU A 156 -6.04 2.97 4.20
CA LEU A 156 -5.25 1.78 3.89
C LEU A 156 -3.79 1.93 4.29
N LYS A 157 -3.17 3.07 4.00
CA LYS A 157 -1.77 3.32 4.37
C LYS A 157 -1.55 3.32 5.89
N SER A 158 -2.47 3.91 6.67
CA SER A 158 -2.40 3.85 8.13
C SER A 158 -2.51 2.43 8.64
N LEU A 159 -3.46 1.66 8.12
CA LEU A 159 -3.65 0.25 8.47
C LEU A 159 -2.39 -0.58 8.16
N MET A 160 -1.75 -0.34 7.02
CA MET A 160 -0.51 -1.01 6.65
C MET A 160 0.63 -0.69 7.62
N VAL A 161 0.81 0.59 7.98
CA VAL A 161 1.84 1.02 8.95
C VAL A 161 1.58 0.44 10.33
N GLU A 162 0.33 0.50 10.81
CA GLU A 162 -0.09 -0.10 12.07
C GLU A 162 0.13 -1.61 12.07
N GLY A 163 -0.18 -2.27 10.96
CA GLY A 163 0.10 -3.69 10.73
C GLY A 163 1.58 -4.02 10.87
N PHE A 164 2.47 -3.23 10.26
CA PHE A 164 3.93 -3.40 10.42
C PHE A 164 4.37 -3.28 11.88
N ILE A 165 3.80 -2.34 12.64
CA ILE A 165 4.14 -2.14 14.05
C ILE A 165 3.65 -3.33 14.88
N ILE A 166 2.39 -3.78 14.71
CA ILE A 166 1.81 -4.94 15.40
C ILE A 166 2.66 -6.19 15.13
N ILE A 167 2.96 -6.45 13.87
CA ILE A 167 3.73 -7.62 13.44
C ILE A 167 5.13 -7.59 14.05
N SER A 168 5.82 -6.44 13.95
CA SER A 168 7.15 -6.28 14.54
C SER A 168 7.13 -6.52 16.04
N PHE A 169 6.15 -5.92 16.74
CA PHE A 169 5.99 -6.09 18.17
C PHE A 169 5.80 -7.57 18.53
N LEU A 170 4.85 -8.24 17.91
CA LEU A 170 4.53 -9.62 18.24
C LEU A 170 5.68 -10.58 17.89
N ALA A 171 6.24 -10.48 16.68
CA ALA A 171 7.29 -11.37 16.23
C ALA A 171 8.58 -11.21 17.06
N ILE A 172 9.06 -9.98 17.24
CA ILE A 172 10.32 -9.71 17.93
C ILE A 172 10.19 -9.97 19.44
N TYR A 173 9.06 -9.59 20.06
CA TYR A 173 8.81 -9.81 21.47
C TYR A 173 8.78 -11.29 21.80
N ILE A 174 8.02 -12.10 21.05
CA ILE A 174 7.90 -13.54 21.31
C ILE A 174 9.22 -14.27 21.12
N MET A 175 9.97 -13.92 20.08
CA MET A 175 11.29 -14.53 19.84
C MET A 175 12.30 -14.18 20.93
N GLY A 176 12.17 -13.01 21.55
CA GLY A 176 13.05 -12.52 22.61
C GLY A 176 12.64 -12.90 24.03
N MET A 177 11.43 -13.41 24.23
CA MET A 177 10.84 -13.60 25.58
C MET A 177 11.68 -14.45 26.50
N GLU A 178 12.22 -15.59 26.08
CA GLU A 178 13.06 -16.45 26.93
C GLU A 178 14.37 -15.77 27.31
N ARG A 179 14.93 -14.96 26.44
CA ARG A 179 16.15 -14.20 26.72
C ARG A 179 15.87 -13.09 27.72
N GLN A 180 14.74 -12.40 27.59
CA GLN A 180 14.31 -11.35 28.54
C GLN A 180 14.06 -11.93 29.93
N ASN A 181 13.48 -13.13 30.03
CA ASN A 181 13.17 -13.79 31.27
C ASN A 181 14.35 -14.62 31.81
N SER A 182 15.53 -14.57 31.18
CA SER A 182 16.71 -15.35 31.57
C SER A 182 16.48 -16.88 31.57
N THR A 183 15.46 -17.36 30.87
CA THR A 183 15.11 -18.78 30.78
C THR A 183 15.64 -19.47 29.53
N ALA A 184 16.30 -18.72 28.63
CA ALA A 184 16.77 -19.22 27.36
C ALA A 184 17.67 -20.46 27.46
N ALA A 185 18.62 -20.49 28.42
CA ALA A 185 19.51 -21.62 28.63
C ALA A 185 18.72 -22.90 28.97
N ILE A 186 17.75 -22.80 29.88
CA ILE A 186 16.93 -23.93 30.31
C ILE A 186 16.06 -24.46 29.18
N VAL A 187 15.40 -23.53 28.45
CA VAL A 187 14.50 -23.87 27.36
C VAL A 187 15.24 -24.49 26.19
N TYR A 188 16.39 -23.93 25.78
CA TYR A 188 17.13 -24.41 24.61
C TYR A 188 17.96 -25.68 24.87
N CYS A 189 18.26 -26.01 26.12
CA CYS A 189 18.87 -27.29 26.51
C CYS A 189 17.86 -28.44 26.63
N SER A 190 16.54 -28.14 26.61
CA SER A 190 15.53 -29.19 26.66
C SER A 190 15.48 -30.02 25.36
N ARG A 191 14.94 -31.27 25.43
CA ARG A 191 14.82 -32.19 24.28
C ARG A 191 14.16 -31.55 23.02
N ARG A 192 13.29 -30.55 23.18
CA ARG A 192 12.62 -29.81 22.09
C ARG A 192 13.18 -28.39 21.86
N GLY A 193 14.12 -27.94 22.67
CA GLY A 193 14.52 -26.56 22.85
C GLY A 193 14.61 -25.72 21.59
N ARG A 194 15.42 -26.12 20.63
CA ARG A 194 15.62 -25.32 19.38
C ARG A 194 14.49 -25.48 18.36
N VAL A 195 13.66 -26.52 18.47
CA VAL A 195 12.48 -26.72 17.60
C VAL A 195 11.34 -25.77 18.00
N LEU A 196 11.30 -25.35 19.27
CA LEU A 196 10.31 -24.41 19.80
C LEU A 196 10.26 -23.08 19.02
N VAL A 197 11.37 -22.66 18.42
CA VAL A 197 11.41 -21.43 17.59
C VAL A 197 10.41 -21.49 16.43
N LYS A 198 10.23 -22.66 15.80
CA LYS A 198 9.23 -22.82 14.75
C LYS A 198 7.80 -22.68 15.29
N ASP A 199 7.52 -23.30 16.44
CA ASP A 199 6.20 -23.23 17.08
C ASP A 199 5.87 -21.79 17.47
N LYS A 200 6.86 -21.02 17.93
CA LYS A 200 6.75 -19.58 18.23
C LYS A 200 6.49 -18.73 16.98
N MET A 201 7.21 -18.98 15.89
CA MET A 201 6.97 -18.27 14.64
C MET A 201 5.54 -18.48 14.14
N VAL A 202 5.05 -19.72 14.19
CA VAL A 202 3.68 -20.05 13.81
C VAL A 202 2.67 -19.35 14.76
N ALA A 203 2.92 -19.39 16.06
CA ALA A 203 2.06 -18.72 17.03
C ALA A 203 2.05 -17.19 16.82
N ALA A 204 3.22 -16.57 16.60
CA ALA A 204 3.34 -15.15 16.28
C ALA A 204 2.57 -14.80 15.01
N GLY A 205 2.75 -15.59 13.94
CA GLY A 205 2.07 -15.37 12.66
C GLY A 205 0.54 -15.46 12.78
N ILE A 206 0.03 -16.47 13.49
CA ILE A 206 -1.42 -16.63 13.72
C ILE A 206 -1.99 -15.42 14.47
N VAL A 207 -1.36 -15.02 15.59
CA VAL A 207 -1.87 -13.89 16.40
C VAL A 207 -1.72 -12.58 15.64
N SER A 208 -0.61 -12.36 14.94
CA SER A 208 -0.43 -11.16 14.10
C SER A 208 -1.51 -11.08 13.03
N ALA A 209 -1.77 -12.17 12.33
CA ALA A 209 -2.82 -12.21 11.30
C ALA A 209 -4.20 -11.89 11.89
N ILE A 210 -4.56 -12.48 13.04
CA ILE A 210 -5.84 -12.20 13.70
C ILE A 210 -5.93 -10.73 14.12
N CYS A 211 -4.88 -10.16 14.73
CA CYS A 211 -4.88 -8.78 15.18
C CYS A 211 -4.97 -7.79 14.00
N VAL A 212 -4.21 -8.05 12.93
CA VAL A 212 -4.24 -7.23 11.71
C VAL A 212 -5.62 -7.30 11.05
N LEU A 213 -6.13 -8.51 10.80
CA LEU A 213 -7.46 -8.66 10.18
C LEU A 213 -8.57 -8.02 11.02
N PHE A 214 -8.49 -8.14 12.34
CA PHE A 214 -9.42 -7.48 13.26
C PHE A 214 -9.35 -5.95 13.12
N LEU A 215 -8.14 -5.37 13.09
CA LEU A 215 -7.94 -3.94 12.94
C LEU A 215 -8.50 -3.44 11.60
N TYR A 216 -8.19 -4.13 10.49
CA TYR A 216 -8.73 -3.82 9.17
C TYR A 216 -10.25 -3.90 9.15
N ALA A 217 -10.83 -5.01 9.64
CA ALA A 217 -12.27 -5.22 9.63
C ALA A 217 -13.01 -4.10 10.39
N ILE A 218 -12.57 -3.76 11.59
CA ILE A 218 -13.23 -2.72 12.40
C ILE A 218 -13.04 -1.34 11.76
N THR A 219 -11.84 -1.00 11.27
CA THR A 219 -11.59 0.30 10.64
C THR A 219 -12.40 0.45 9.35
N LEU A 220 -12.48 -0.58 8.50
CA LEU A 220 -13.28 -0.54 7.28
C LEU A 220 -14.79 -0.49 7.58
N LEU A 221 -15.26 -1.18 8.62
CA LEU A 221 -16.65 -1.04 9.08
C LEU A 221 -16.97 0.40 9.51
N ILE A 222 -16.06 1.05 10.25
CA ILE A 222 -16.21 2.47 10.62
C ILE A 222 -16.21 3.34 9.36
N LEU A 223 -15.28 3.13 8.44
CA LEU A 223 -15.19 3.90 7.20
C LEU A 223 -16.51 3.84 6.43
N PHE A 224 -17.02 2.64 6.14
CA PHE A 224 -18.26 2.44 5.38
C PHE A 224 -19.53 2.79 6.14
N SER A 225 -19.45 3.02 7.46
CA SER A 225 -20.55 3.59 8.23
C SER A 225 -20.60 5.12 8.16
N VAL A 226 -19.47 5.77 7.88
CA VAL A 226 -19.36 7.24 7.80
C VAL A 226 -19.46 7.71 6.35
N TRP A 227 -18.86 6.99 5.42
CA TRP A 227 -18.79 7.31 4.01
C TRP A 227 -19.69 6.38 3.20
N ASP A 228 -20.53 6.97 2.37
CA ASP A 228 -21.29 6.28 1.34
C ASP A 228 -20.70 6.60 -0.04
N PHE A 229 -20.11 5.62 -0.68
CA PHE A 229 -19.49 5.78 -1.99
C PHE A 229 -20.45 5.39 -3.15
N GLY A 230 -21.62 4.77 -2.86
CA GLY A 230 -22.64 4.42 -3.86
C GLY A 230 -22.05 3.91 -5.18
N GLY A 231 -22.55 4.43 -6.31
CA GLY A 231 -22.10 4.10 -7.66
C GLY A 231 -20.64 4.41 -7.99
N ILE A 232 -19.93 5.17 -7.13
CA ILE A 232 -18.51 5.51 -7.32
C ILE A 232 -17.64 4.24 -7.42
N TRP A 233 -18.01 3.17 -6.75
CA TRP A 233 -17.27 1.90 -6.80
C TRP A 233 -17.10 1.32 -8.20
N GLU A 234 -18.05 1.58 -9.09
CA GLU A 234 -18.06 1.07 -10.48
C GLU A 234 -17.43 2.06 -11.47
N THR A 235 -17.01 3.25 -11.01
CA THR A 235 -16.32 4.24 -11.85
C THR A 235 -14.84 3.90 -12.02
N ASN A 236 -14.21 4.41 -13.09
CA ASN A 236 -12.79 4.16 -13.34
C ASN A 236 -11.89 5.11 -12.53
N VAL A 237 -10.85 4.55 -11.92
CA VAL A 237 -9.85 5.32 -11.14
C VAL A 237 -9.04 6.26 -12.03
N ALA A 238 -8.78 5.87 -13.30
CA ALA A 238 -8.05 6.68 -14.28
C ALA A 238 -8.96 7.72 -14.96
N SER A 239 -9.77 8.41 -14.20
CA SER A 239 -10.67 9.48 -14.64
C SER A 239 -9.91 10.79 -14.92
N CYS A 240 -10.41 11.63 -15.83
CA CYS A 240 -9.87 12.98 -16.07
C CYS A 240 -9.94 13.88 -14.82
N PHE A 241 -10.84 13.59 -13.89
CA PHE A 241 -10.92 14.27 -12.60
C PHE A 241 -9.80 13.86 -11.65
N HIS A 242 -9.14 12.71 -11.90
CA HIS A 242 -8.07 12.19 -11.07
C HIS A 242 -6.71 12.50 -11.65
N LYS A 243 -6.03 13.47 -11.05
CA LYS A 243 -4.69 13.89 -11.46
C LYS A 243 -3.71 13.63 -10.32
N VAL A 244 -2.52 13.16 -10.67
CA VAL A 244 -1.42 13.03 -9.70
C VAL A 244 -0.84 14.41 -9.49
N THR A 245 -0.94 14.89 -8.27
CA THR A 245 -0.23 16.08 -7.78
C THR A 245 0.84 15.59 -6.81
N ASP A 246 2.04 15.30 -7.30
CA ASP A 246 3.20 15.03 -6.46
C ASP A 246 4.10 16.26 -6.51
N ASP A 247 4.50 16.80 -5.36
CA ASP A 247 5.44 17.93 -5.26
C ASP A 247 6.79 17.63 -5.94
N ASN A 248 7.10 16.37 -6.16
CA ASN A 248 8.29 15.92 -6.88
C ASN A 248 8.10 15.80 -8.41
N LEU A 249 6.87 15.93 -8.90
CA LEU A 249 6.57 15.98 -10.33
C LEU A 249 6.39 17.44 -10.74
N PRO A 250 7.12 17.92 -11.74
CA PRO A 250 7.05 19.33 -12.15
C PRO A 250 5.75 19.66 -12.90
N PHE A 251 4.83 18.74 -13.05
CA PHE A 251 3.56 18.91 -13.72
C PHE A 251 2.50 17.95 -13.18
N GLN A 252 1.24 18.35 -13.32
CA GLN A 252 0.10 17.46 -13.08
C GLN A 252 -0.03 16.52 -14.28
N LYS A 253 -0.07 15.22 -14.02
CA LYS A 253 -0.38 14.21 -15.04
C LYS A 253 -1.66 13.46 -14.68
N PRO A 254 -2.36 12.88 -15.67
CA PRO A 254 -3.46 11.96 -15.41
C PRO A 254 -3.00 10.79 -14.53
N PHE A 255 -3.93 10.19 -13.81
CA PHE A 255 -3.69 8.99 -12.99
C PHE A 255 -3.66 7.75 -13.92
N LEU A 256 -2.50 7.48 -14.51
CA LEU A 256 -2.31 6.46 -15.54
C LEU A 256 -2.09 5.09 -14.89
N THR A 257 -3.10 4.25 -14.89
CA THR A 257 -3.03 2.88 -14.37
C THR A 257 -2.55 1.88 -15.44
N TRP A 258 -1.85 0.82 -15.02
CA TRP A 258 -1.37 -0.25 -15.90
C TRP A 258 -2.51 -1.09 -16.51
N SER A 259 -3.71 -1.03 -15.95
CA SER A 259 -4.93 -1.65 -16.45
C SER A 259 -6.12 -0.75 -16.16
N SER A 260 -7.22 -0.94 -16.88
CA SER A 260 -8.46 -0.25 -16.59
C SER A 260 -9.06 -0.83 -15.30
N PHE A 261 -9.00 -0.05 -14.21
CA PHE A 261 -9.53 -0.45 -12.91
C PHE A 261 -10.75 0.38 -12.53
N THR A 262 -11.81 -0.29 -12.11
CA THR A 262 -12.82 0.37 -11.28
C THR A 262 -12.25 0.69 -9.89
N VAL A 263 -12.85 1.64 -9.18
CA VAL A 263 -12.45 2.00 -7.80
C VAL A 263 -12.46 0.76 -6.89
N LYS A 264 -13.47 -0.09 -7.04
CA LYS A 264 -13.62 -1.35 -6.31
C LYS A 264 -12.50 -2.35 -6.60
N GLU A 265 -12.14 -2.50 -7.87
CA GLU A 265 -11.04 -3.40 -8.27
C GLU A 265 -9.70 -2.87 -7.77
N TYR A 266 -9.45 -1.57 -7.91
CA TYR A 266 -8.25 -0.91 -7.42
C TYR A 266 -8.11 -1.02 -5.90
N PHE A 267 -9.20 -0.81 -5.15
CA PHE A 267 -9.25 -0.97 -3.70
C PHE A 267 -8.96 -2.42 -3.29
N THR A 268 -9.59 -3.38 -3.96
CA THR A 268 -9.40 -4.81 -3.67
C THR A 268 -7.97 -5.26 -3.99
N ALA A 269 -7.42 -4.83 -5.12
CA ALA A 269 -6.04 -5.14 -5.51
C ALA A 269 -5.03 -4.54 -4.51
N SER A 270 -5.23 -3.29 -4.09
CA SER A 270 -4.41 -2.62 -3.09
C SER A 270 -4.46 -3.34 -1.74
N LEU A 271 -5.65 -3.71 -1.29
CA LEU A 271 -5.83 -4.47 -0.04
C LEU A 271 -5.14 -5.84 -0.09
N LEU A 272 -5.25 -6.56 -1.21
CA LEU A 272 -4.58 -7.85 -1.38
C LEU A 272 -3.05 -7.71 -1.37
N LEU A 273 -2.52 -6.71 -2.05
CA LEU A 273 -1.08 -6.46 -2.06
C LEU A 273 -0.56 -6.06 -0.68
N GLU A 274 -1.30 -5.25 0.09
CA GLU A 274 -0.98 -4.95 1.49
C GLU A 274 -0.89 -6.21 2.34
N MET A 275 -1.85 -7.13 2.22
CA MET A 275 -1.84 -8.39 2.97
C MET A 275 -0.60 -9.23 2.63
N VAL A 276 -0.17 -9.26 1.37
CA VAL A 276 1.07 -9.94 0.96
C VAL A 276 2.30 -9.29 1.57
N LEU A 277 2.39 -7.95 1.54
CA LEU A 277 3.53 -7.23 2.13
C LEU A 277 3.58 -7.35 3.65
N LEU A 278 2.43 -7.38 4.33
CA LEU A 278 2.33 -7.67 5.77
C LEU A 278 2.80 -9.10 6.10
N ALA A 279 2.46 -10.08 5.26
CA ALA A 279 2.96 -11.44 5.40
C ALA A 279 4.49 -11.52 5.20
N VAL A 280 5.03 -10.83 4.18
CA VAL A 280 6.48 -10.68 3.98
C VAL A 280 7.15 -10.08 5.22
N TRP A 281 6.57 -9.02 5.76
CA TRP A 281 7.08 -8.34 6.95
C TRP A 281 7.04 -9.23 8.19
N GLN A 282 6.05 -10.12 8.31
CA GLN A 282 5.99 -11.13 9.38
C GLN A 282 7.22 -12.06 9.35
N PHE A 283 7.63 -12.52 8.17
CA PHE A 283 8.84 -13.34 8.04
C PHE A 283 10.11 -12.55 8.39
N ILE A 284 10.26 -11.33 7.87
CA ILE A 284 11.41 -10.46 8.16
C ILE A 284 11.51 -10.20 9.66
N SER A 285 10.43 -9.78 10.30
CA SER A 285 10.40 -9.48 11.74
C SER A 285 10.69 -10.71 12.59
N SER A 286 10.21 -11.89 12.18
CA SER A 286 10.53 -13.15 12.86
C SER A 286 12.01 -13.49 12.75
N CYS A 287 12.61 -13.33 11.56
CA CYS A 287 14.06 -13.54 11.39
C CYS A 287 14.89 -12.58 12.25
N ILE A 288 14.50 -11.29 12.28
CA ILE A 288 15.13 -10.30 13.15
C ILE A 288 15.04 -10.72 14.63
N GLY A 289 13.85 -11.13 15.08
CA GLY A 289 13.63 -11.56 16.47
C GLY A 289 14.46 -12.78 16.86
N ILE A 290 14.63 -13.75 15.95
CA ILE A 290 15.48 -14.95 16.17
C ILE A 290 16.96 -14.58 16.30
N LEU A 291 17.45 -13.70 15.42
CA LEU A 291 18.88 -13.36 15.34
C LEU A 291 19.30 -12.32 16.38
N SER A 292 18.38 -11.49 16.84
CA SER A 292 18.68 -10.40 17.81
C SER A 292 18.97 -10.95 19.19
N SER A 293 19.98 -10.41 19.86
CA SER A 293 20.31 -10.76 21.25
C SER A 293 19.29 -10.22 22.27
N HIS A 294 18.68 -9.07 21.97
CA HIS A 294 17.69 -8.41 22.81
C HIS A 294 16.56 -7.85 21.93
N SER A 295 15.32 -7.84 22.45
CA SER A 295 14.17 -7.32 21.68
C SER A 295 14.34 -5.86 21.29
N ALA A 296 14.93 -5.00 22.14
CA ALA A 296 15.19 -3.61 21.81
C ALA A 296 16.09 -3.45 20.57
N LYS A 297 17.16 -4.26 20.45
CA LYS A 297 18.00 -4.29 19.26
C LYS A 297 17.21 -4.75 18.02
N GLY A 298 16.34 -5.74 18.20
CA GLY A 298 15.46 -6.22 17.12
C GLY A 298 14.54 -5.13 16.60
N PHE A 299 13.92 -4.36 17.50
CA PHE A 299 13.08 -3.23 17.11
C PHE A 299 13.86 -2.13 16.39
N LEU A 300 15.07 -1.80 16.86
CA LEU A 300 15.93 -0.83 16.16
C LEU A 300 16.28 -1.28 14.73
N VAL A 301 16.60 -2.56 14.55
CA VAL A 301 16.87 -3.12 13.21
C VAL A 301 15.62 -3.08 12.34
N ALA A 302 14.45 -3.46 12.85
CA ALA A 302 13.20 -3.40 12.12
C ALA A 302 12.86 -1.95 11.70
N ALA A 303 12.99 -1.00 12.63
CA ALA A 303 12.81 0.42 12.34
C ALA A 303 13.81 0.93 11.31
N ALA A 304 15.09 0.54 11.40
CA ALA A 304 16.10 0.92 10.43
C ALA A 304 15.77 0.40 9.02
N ILE A 305 15.29 -0.84 8.87
CA ILE A 305 14.87 -1.41 7.58
C ILE A 305 13.68 -0.64 7.00
N LEU A 306 12.73 -0.19 7.83
CA LEU A 306 11.58 0.58 7.35
C LEU A 306 11.91 2.04 7.04
N ILE A 307 12.82 2.66 7.75
CA ILE A 307 13.07 4.10 7.65
C ILE A 307 14.23 4.43 6.72
N SER A 308 15.30 3.63 6.72
CA SER A 308 16.52 3.95 5.94
C SER A 308 16.29 4.11 4.43
N PRO A 309 15.39 3.34 3.75
CA PRO A 309 15.18 3.49 2.32
C PRO A 309 14.74 4.89 1.89
N TYR A 310 13.99 5.61 2.74
CA TYR A 310 13.59 7.00 2.46
C TYR A 310 14.81 7.93 2.32
N PHE A 311 15.71 7.89 3.29
CA PHE A 311 16.91 8.72 3.27
C PHE A 311 17.90 8.29 2.18
N LEU A 312 18.00 6.96 1.96
CA LEU A 312 18.86 6.40 0.92
C LEU A 312 18.37 6.78 -0.48
N SER A 313 17.07 6.88 -0.72
CA SER A 313 16.51 7.31 -2.00
C SER A 313 17.03 8.69 -2.38
N THR A 314 16.88 9.68 -1.51
CA THR A 314 17.38 11.04 -1.75
C THR A 314 18.92 11.08 -1.90
N PHE A 315 19.63 10.30 -1.09
CA PHE A 315 21.09 10.21 -1.18
C PHE A 315 21.53 9.63 -2.53
N PHE A 316 20.92 8.54 -2.98
CA PHE A 316 21.29 7.91 -4.26
C PHE A 316 20.99 8.80 -5.47
N VAL A 317 19.87 9.52 -5.47
CA VAL A 317 19.57 10.52 -6.50
C VAL A 317 20.61 11.62 -6.54
N ASN A 318 20.94 12.22 -5.40
CA ASN A 318 21.94 13.30 -5.31
C ASN A 318 23.34 12.86 -5.76
N MET A 319 23.71 11.60 -5.48
CA MET A 319 24.99 11.01 -5.88
C MET A 319 24.97 10.39 -7.27
N LYS A 320 23.83 10.46 -7.99
CA LYS A 320 23.63 9.84 -9.31
C LYS A 320 23.89 8.33 -9.33
N LEU A 321 23.62 7.65 -8.22
CA LEU A 321 23.81 6.20 -8.06
C LEU A 321 22.50 5.48 -8.47
N TRP A 322 22.14 5.59 -9.75
CA TRP A 322 20.85 5.16 -10.29
C TRP A 322 20.53 3.68 -10.04
N TRP A 323 21.50 2.80 -10.13
CA TRP A 323 21.31 1.38 -9.82
C TRP A 323 20.89 1.14 -8.38
N LEU A 324 21.54 1.84 -7.43
CA LEU A 324 21.17 1.71 -6.03
C LEU A 324 19.83 2.37 -5.73
N PHE A 325 19.52 3.47 -6.44
CA PHE A 325 18.21 4.10 -6.36
C PHE A 325 17.11 3.12 -6.76
N TYR A 326 17.18 2.51 -7.94
CA TYR A 326 16.18 1.55 -8.38
C TYR A 326 16.14 0.28 -7.53
N LEU A 327 17.28 -0.24 -7.09
CA LEU A 327 17.28 -1.35 -6.14
C LEU A 327 16.54 -0.98 -4.85
N ASN A 328 16.69 0.27 -4.39
CA ASN A 328 16.00 0.78 -3.21
C ASN A 328 14.49 0.93 -3.41
N THR A 329 14.02 1.30 -4.62
CA THR A 329 12.58 1.45 -4.90
C THR A 329 11.82 0.12 -4.82
N PHE A 330 12.50 -1.02 -4.97
CA PHE A 330 11.91 -2.34 -4.73
C PHE A 330 11.73 -2.67 -3.25
N SER A 331 12.22 -1.86 -2.30
CA SER A 331 12.10 -2.18 -0.87
C SER A 331 10.65 -2.06 -0.38
N VAL A 332 10.28 -2.87 0.62
CA VAL A 332 8.95 -2.82 1.27
C VAL A 332 8.62 -1.41 1.75
N SER A 333 9.60 -0.69 2.24
CA SER A 333 9.45 0.69 2.72
C SER A 333 9.07 1.66 1.60
N MET A 334 9.75 1.61 0.45
CA MET A 334 9.43 2.47 -0.69
C MET A 334 8.07 2.11 -1.30
N LEU A 335 7.72 0.83 -1.34
CA LEU A 335 6.36 0.41 -1.73
C LEU A 335 5.30 1.00 -0.80
N THR A 336 5.55 1.01 0.52
CA THR A 336 4.63 1.60 1.50
C THR A 336 4.49 3.12 1.31
N LEU A 337 5.58 3.81 0.96
CA LEU A 337 5.54 5.25 0.69
C LEU A 337 4.54 5.58 -0.42
N HIS A 338 4.62 4.85 -1.53
CA HIS A 338 3.82 5.07 -2.72
C HIS A 338 2.53 4.22 -2.77
N GLN A 339 2.05 3.70 -1.63
CA GLN A 339 0.91 2.80 -1.55
C GLN A 339 -0.35 3.34 -2.25
N HIS A 340 -0.64 4.63 -2.13
CA HIS A 340 -1.78 5.28 -2.76
C HIS A 340 -1.66 5.43 -4.29
N LEU A 341 -0.49 5.14 -4.86
CA LEU A 341 -0.19 5.21 -6.28
C LEU A 341 0.17 3.84 -6.89
N TRP A 342 -0.10 2.73 -6.20
CA TRP A 342 0.14 1.40 -6.77
C TRP A 342 -0.64 1.20 -8.07
N PHE A 343 -0.14 0.31 -8.91
CA PHE A 343 -0.72 -0.03 -10.22
C PHE A 343 -0.78 1.14 -11.19
N THR A 344 -0.02 2.22 -10.95
CA THR A 344 0.07 3.39 -11.82
C THR A 344 1.49 3.66 -12.26
N ASP A 345 1.67 4.45 -13.31
CA ASP A 345 3.00 4.97 -13.63
C ASP A 345 3.47 5.96 -12.56
N LEU A 346 4.51 5.61 -11.82
CA LEU A 346 5.18 6.45 -10.82
C LEU A 346 6.37 7.26 -11.41
N GLY A 347 6.45 7.37 -12.71
CA GLY A 347 7.53 8.12 -13.35
C GLY A 347 8.91 7.54 -13.03
N ALA A 348 9.78 8.36 -12.46
CA ALA A 348 11.16 7.97 -12.14
C ALA A 348 11.29 6.96 -10.98
N TYR A 349 10.24 6.75 -10.18
CA TYR A 349 10.28 5.79 -9.06
C TYR A 349 10.02 4.36 -9.50
N GLU A 350 9.61 4.14 -10.74
CA GLU A 350 9.39 2.81 -11.32
C GLU A 350 10.27 2.58 -12.54
N LEU A 351 10.85 1.39 -12.59
CA LEU A 351 11.69 0.93 -13.70
C LEU A 351 10.95 0.01 -14.66
N ILE A 352 9.96 -0.70 -14.16
CA ILE A 352 9.19 -1.71 -14.90
C ILE A 352 7.69 -1.60 -14.57
N PRO A 353 6.79 -1.94 -15.51
CA PRO A 353 5.37 -2.02 -15.22
C PRO A 353 5.07 -2.99 -14.07
N TRP A 354 4.09 -2.66 -13.23
CA TRP A 354 3.68 -3.50 -12.09
C TRP A 354 4.82 -3.77 -11.07
N GLN A 355 5.72 -2.81 -10.90
CA GLN A 355 6.91 -2.98 -10.06
C GLN A 355 6.58 -3.42 -8.64
N GLU A 356 5.50 -2.93 -8.04
CA GLU A 356 5.04 -3.28 -6.69
C GLU A 356 4.66 -4.75 -6.59
N VAL A 357 4.01 -5.32 -7.61
CA VAL A 357 3.64 -6.73 -7.66
C VAL A 357 4.89 -7.61 -7.77
N TRP A 358 5.80 -7.25 -8.69
CA TRP A 358 7.07 -7.96 -8.85
C TRP A 358 7.92 -7.88 -7.58
N SER A 359 7.95 -6.71 -6.94
CA SER A 359 8.64 -6.53 -5.65
C SER A 359 8.07 -7.45 -4.58
N ALA A 360 6.75 -7.52 -4.45
CA ALA A 360 6.10 -8.40 -3.48
C ALA A 360 6.45 -9.89 -3.72
N VAL A 361 6.43 -10.33 -4.99
CA VAL A 361 6.82 -11.70 -5.37
C VAL A 361 8.29 -11.98 -5.03
N ILE A 362 9.19 -11.07 -5.39
CA ILE A 362 10.63 -11.20 -5.10
C ILE A 362 10.85 -11.28 -3.59
N HIS A 363 10.22 -10.40 -2.81
CA HIS A 363 10.33 -10.41 -1.34
C HIS A 363 9.79 -11.71 -0.75
N LEU A 364 8.69 -12.24 -1.25
CA LEU A 364 8.14 -13.51 -0.78
C LEU A 364 9.13 -14.66 -0.99
N VAL A 365 9.73 -14.74 -2.19
CA VAL A 365 10.75 -15.75 -2.50
C VAL A 365 11.97 -15.59 -1.60
N VAL A 366 12.48 -14.36 -1.47
CA VAL A 366 13.63 -14.05 -0.59
C VAL A 366 13.33 -14.40 0.87
N CYS A 367 12.13 -14.10 1.36
CA CYS A 367 11.72 -14.43 2.72
C CYS A 367 11.70 -15.93 2.99
N ILE A 368 11.28 -16.76 2.04
CA ILE A 368 11.33 -18.21 2.15
C ILE A 368 12.77 -18.68 2.35
N PHE A 369 13.71 -18.19 1.54
CA PHE A 369 15.14 -18.52 1.68
C PHE A 369 15.73 -18.03 3.00
N LEU A 370 15.44 -16.79 3.40
CA LEU A 370 15.88 -16.21 4.68
C LEU A 370 15.36 -16.99 5.87
N PHE A 371 14.12 -17.45 5.80
CA PHE A 371 13.52 -18.28 6.84
C PHE A 371 14.31 -19.57 7.08
N PHE A 372 14.60 -20.34 6.02
CA PHE A 372 15.37 -21.57 6.16
C PHE A 372 16.82 -21.31 6.60
N ALA A 373 17.45 -20.27 6.07
CA ALA A 373 18.80 -19.86 6.47
C ALA A 373 18.86 -19.47 7.95
N THR A 374 17.91 -18.65 8.41
CA THR A 374 17.83 -18.20 9.80
C THR A 374 17.65 -19.36 10.79
N ILE A 375 16.77 -20.32 10.46
CA ILE A 375 16.62 -21.53 11.31
C ILE A 375 17.90 -22.36 11.33
N LYS A 376 18.61 -22.50 10.19
CA LYS A 376 19.88 -23.23 10.13
C LYS A 376 20.97 -22.55 10.96
N ILE A 377 21.09 -21.23 10.87
CA ILE A 377 22.03 -20.42 11.66
C ILE A 377 21.71 -20.56 13.16
N PHE A 378 20.43 -20.40 13.54
CA PHE A 378 20.00 -20.51 14.93
C PHE A 378 20.32 -21.88 15.55
N LYS A 379 20.11 -22.96 14.78
CA LYS A 379 20.43 -24.31 15.25
C LYS A 379 21.94 -24.55 15.47
N LYS A 380 22.81 -23.85 14.72
CA LYS A 380 24.27 -23.96 14.84
C LYS A 380 24.86 -23.04 15.89
N LYS A 381 24.15 -21.97 16.27
CA LYS A 381 24.65 -20.98 17.23
C LYS A 381 24.70 -21.62 18.63
N GLU A 382 25.90 -21.72 19.20
CA GLU A 382 26.07 -22.05 20.60
C GLU A 382 25.58 -20.85 21.42
N HIS A 383 24.56 -21.07 22.24
CA HIS A 383 24.07 -20.06 23.16
C HIS A 383 24.85 -20.27 24.48
N LEU A 384 25.94 -19.55 24.62
CA LEU A 384 26.60 -19.30 25.89
C LEU A 384 25.84 -18.20 26.62
#